data_3e093cca75e93558ee634fbee06d096c
#
_entry.id   3e093cca75e93558ee634fbee06d096c
#
_cell.length_a   1.000
_cell.length_b   1.000
_cell.length_c   1.000
_cell.angle_alpha   90.00
_cell.angle_beta   90.00
_cell.angle_gamma   90.00
#
_symmetry.space_group_name_H-M   'P 1'
#
loop_
_entity.id
_entity.type
_entity.pdbx_description
1 polymer ?
#
loop_
_entity_poly.entity_id
_entity_poly.type
_entity_poly.pdbx_seq_one_letter_code
_entity_poly.pdbx_strand_id
1 'polypeptide(L)'
;MGEENFQKNVLGEKLETCSENPVTGWFRDGCCNTDKIDHGVHTVCAKVTTKFLEWAKTVGNDLITPHPEFDFPGLKEGDSWCICAGTYSEAINAGTACKIFLKKTNYKTLEIIPFEKLKKYAVDLS
;
A
#
# COMPACT_ATOMS: atom_id res chain seq x y z
N MET A 1 11.06 15.74 -18.47
CA MET A 1 10.19 14.81 -19.12
C MET A 1 9.39 14.09 -18.08
N GLY A 2 8.09 14.10 -18.27
CA GLY A 2 7.20 13.56 -17.26
C GLY A 2 7.42 12.09 -16.98
N GLU A 3 7.65 11.31 -18.02
CA GLU A 3 7.78 9.87 -17.85
C GLU A 3 9.03 9.48 -17.08
N GLU A 4 10.02 10.35 -17.01
CA GLU A 4 11.23 10.07 -16.25
C GLU A 4 11.02 10.17 -14.76
N ASN A 5 9.92 10.78 -14.35
CA ASN A 5 9.61 10.98 -12.94
C ASN A 5 8.68 9.93 -12.36
N PHE A 6 8.20 9.00 -13.20
CA PHE A 6 7.34 7.95 -12.68
C PHE A 6 8.18 6.84 -12.07
N GLN A 7 7.60 6.17 -11.09
CA GLN A 7 8.23 5.02 -10.48
C GLN A 7 7.63 3.74 -11.08
N LYS A 8 8.27 2.60 -10.80
CA LYS A 8 7.85 1.33 -11.37
C LYS A 8 7.10 0.50 -10.35
N ASN A 9 6.20 -0.34 -10.84
CA ASN A 9 5.54 -1.31 -9.99
C ASN A 9 6.37 -2.59 -9.90
N VAL A 10 5.89 -3.55 -9.11
CA VAL A 10 6.64 -4.79 -8.86
C VAL A 10 6.76 -5.67 -10.10
N LEU A 11 6.02 -5.35 -11.17
CA LEU A 11 6.15 -6.05 -12.45
C LEU A 11 7.16 -5.39 -13.37
N GLY A 12 7.78 -4.30 -12.93
CA GLY A 12 8.76 -3.56 -13.74
C GLY A 12 8.15 -2.59 -14.73
N GLU A 13 6.85 -2.35 -14.63
CA GLU A 13 6.12 -1.43 -15.50
C GLU A 13 5.84 -0.14 -14.76
N LYS A 14 5.26 0.85 -15.47
CA LYS A 14 4.91 2.12 -14.84
C LYS A 14 3.91 1.89 -13.71
N LEU A 15 4.17 2.50 -12.56
CA LEU A 15 3.29 2.40 -11.39
C LEU A 15 1.94 3.05 -11.70
N GLU A 16 0.85 2.30 -11.46
CA GLU A 16 -0.50 2.80 -11.68
C GLU A 16 -1.07 3.43 -10.42
N THR A 17 -2.11 4.24 -10.57
CA THR A 17 -2.78 4.91 -9.46
C THR A 17 -3.41 3.88 -8.52
N CYS A 18 -3.15 4.02 -7.21
CA CYS A 18 -3.72 3.14 -6.20
C CYS A 18 -5.13 3.59 -5.80
N SER A 19 -5.28 4.84 -5.38
CA SER A 19 -6.59 5.36 -5.01
C SER A 19 -6.61 6.88 -5.02
N GLU A 20 -7.71 7.44 -5.55
CA GLU A 20 -7.95 8.88 -5.50
C GLU A 20 -9.14 9.21 -4.60
N ASN A 21 -9.84 8.20 -4.08
CA ASN A 21 -10.97 8.38 -3.17
C ASN A 21 -11.07 7.18 -2.24
N PRO A 22 -10.39 7.22 -1.09
CA PRO A 22 -9.59 8.34 -0.56
C PRO A 22 -8.28 8.51 -1.32
N VAL A 23 -7.79 9.74 -1.37
CA VAL A 23 -6.48 10.02 -1.96
C VAL A 23 -5.41 9.41 -1.07
N THR A 24 -4.58 8.54 -1.65
CA THR A 24 -3.57 7.80 -0.92
C THR A 24 -2.16 8.20 -1.36
N GLY A 25 -1.17 7.57 -0.72
CA GLY A 25 0.23 7.72 -1.04
C GLY A 25 0.94 8.68 -0.09
N TRP A 26 2.24 8.47 0.04
CA TRP A 26 3.07 9.34 0.87
C TRP A 26 2.94 10.81 0.43
N PHE A 27 2.86 11.02 -0.89
CA PHE A 27 2.74 12.37 -1.46
C PHE A 27 1.30 12.81 -1.66
N ARG A 28 0.31 11.98 -1.33
CA ARG A 28 -1.12 12.25 -1.56
C ARG A 28 -1.41 12.55 -3.02
N ASP A 29 -0.76 11.81 -3.92
CA ASP A 29 -0.98 11.92 -5.37
C ASP A 29 -1.77 10.74 -5.93
N GLY A 30 -2.26 9.88 -5.06
CA GLY A 30 -3.03 8.71 -5.47
C GLY A 30 -2.19 7.49 -5.78
N CYS A 31 -0.87 7.64 -5.86
CA CYS A 31 0.04 6.56 -6.23
C CYS A 31 0.94 6.20 -5.06
N CYS A 32 1.37 4.94 -5.00
CA CYS A 32 2.26 4.49 -3.94
C CYS A 32 3.72 4.83 -4.27
N ASN A 33 3.95 6.10 -4.61
CA ASN A 33 5.29 6.63 -4.83
C ASN A 33 6.02 6.77 -3.50
N THR A 34 7.34 6.66 -3.54
CA THR A 34 8.12 6.75 -2.32
C THR A 34 9.43 7.47 -2.59
N ASP A 35 10.12 7.90 -1.53
CA ASP A 35 11.47 8.47 -1.60
C ASP A 35 12.18 8.22 -0.28
N LYS A 36 13.35 8.86 -0.11
CA LYS A 36 14.19 8.66 1.08
C LYS A 36 13.54 9.15 2.36
N ILE A 37 12.61 10.10 2.26
CA ILE A 37 11.95 10.69 3.44
C ILE A 37 10.82 9.78 3.93
N ASP A 38 10.30 8.93 3.06
CA ASP A 38 9.23 8.00 3.42
C ASP A 38 9.83 6.81 4.19
N HIS A 39 10.10 7.00 5.46
CA HIS A 39 10.72 5.98 6.30
C HIS A 39 9.84 4.75 6.47
N GLY A 40 8.52 4.93 6.37
CA GLY A 40 7.58 3.82 6.47
C GLY A 40 7.49 2.98 5.21
N VAL A 41 8.06 3.46 4.10
CA VAL A 41 8.01 2.80 2.79
C VAL A 41 6.57 2.43 2.44
N HIS A 42 5.73 3.45 2.22
CA HIS A 42 4.30 3.29 1.95
C HIS A 42 4.09 2.88 0.49
N THR A 43 4.41 1.65 0.16
CA THR A 43 4.56 1.21 -1.23
C THR A 43 3.61 0.11 -1.66
N VAL A 44 2.85 -0.50 -0.75
CA VAL A 44 1.95 -1.62 -1.08
C VAL A 44 0.54 -1.09 -1.28
N CYS A 45 0.02 -1.18 -2.51
CA CYS A 45 -1.38 -0.78 -2.75
C CYS A 45 -2.28 -1.95 -2.38
N ALA A 46 -2.94 -1.84 -1.23
CA ALA A 46 -3.76 -2.89 -0.66
C ALA A 46 -5.23 -2.52 -0.72
N LYS A 47 -6.08 -3.52 -0.98
CA LYS A 47 -7.52 -3.38 -0.85
C LYS A 47 -7.85 -3.89 0.55
N VAL A 48 -8.03 -2.94 1.48
CA VAL A 48 -8.08 -3.28 2.90
C VAL A 48 -9.36 -4.02 3.27
N THR A 49 -9.22 -4.87 4.29
CA THR A 49 -10.35 -5.58 4.88
C THR A 49 -10.49 -5.16 6.34
N THR A 50 -11.67 -5.36 6.89
CA THR A 50 -11.90 -5.08 8.31
C THR A 50 -10.91 -5.88 9.17
N LYS A 51 -10.66 -7.13 8.81
CA LYS A 51 -9.74 -7.98 9.56
C LYS A 51 -8.33 -7.38 9.59
N PHE A 52 -7.84 -6.92 8.44
CA PHE A 52 -6.52 -6.30 8.36
C PHE A 52 -6.50 -5.00 9.18
N LEU A 53 -7.54 -4.17 9.02
CA LEU A 53 -7.58 -2.88 9.70
C LEU A 53 -7.59 -3.04 11.22
N GLU A 54 -8.36 -3.99 11.73
CA GLU A 54 -8.44 -4.23 13.17
C GLU A 54 -7.13 -4.77 13.71
N TRP A 55 -6.50 -5.68 12.97
CA TRP A 55 -5.18 -6.19 13.37
C TRP A 55 -4.15 -5.06 13.37
N ALA A 56 -4.14 -4.24 12.32
CA ALA A 56 -3.17 -3.14 12.22
C ALA A 56 -3.28 -2.20 13.40
N LYS A 57 -4.50 -1.93 13.84
CA LYS A 57 -4.72 -1.07 15.01
C LYS A 57 -4.10 -1.66 16.27
N THR A 58 -4.18 -2.99 16.44
CA THR A 58 -3.63 -3.65 17.64
C THR A 58 -2.11 -3.59 17.69
N VAL A 59 -1.45 -3.47 16.53
CA VAL A 59 0.03 -3.41 16.50
C VAL A 59 0.54 -1.97 16.35
N GLY A 60 -0.33 -0.99 16.61
CA GLY A 60 0.08 0.40 16.65
C GLY A 60 -0.06 1.17 15.34
N ASN A 61 -0.65 0.56 14.32
CA ASN A 61 -0.86 1.22 13.05
C ASN A 61 -2.36 1.41 12.81
N ASP A 62 -2.93 2.41 13.47
CA ASP A 62 -4.37 2.68 13.41
C ASP A 62 -4.71 3.38 12.09
N LEU A 63 -5.31 2.65 11.18
CA LEU A 63 -5.75 3.18 9.88
C LEU A 63 -7.25 3.46 9.87
N ILE A 64 -7.95 3.25 11.00
CA ILE A 64 -9.38 3.40 11.10
C ILE A 64 -9.77 4.81 11.55
N THR A 65 -9.04 5.36 12.51
CA THR A 65 -9.37 6.66 13.08
C THR A 65 -9.02 7.78 12.09
N PRO A 66 -9.97 8.67 11.77
CA PRO A 66 -9.68 9.79 10.88
C PRO A 66 -8.68 10.77 11.50
N HIS A 67 -7.85 11.35 10.64
CA HIS A 67 -6.93 12.40 11.01
C HIS A 67 -7.02 13.52 9.98
N PRO A 68 -8.03 14.42 10.14
CA PRO A 68 -8.26 15.49 9.15
C PRO A 68 -7.05 16.38 8.92
N GLU A 69 -6.21 16.54 9.93
CA GLU A 69 -5.01 17.37 9.84
C GLU A 69 -4.00 16.81 8.82
N PHE A 70 -4.12 15.54 8.45
CA PHE A 70 -3.27 14.91 7.45
C PHE A 70 -4.07 14.49 6.22
N ASP A 71 -5.29 15.04 6.05
CA ASP A 71 -6.18 14.65 4.95
C ASP A 71 -6.45 13.15 4.92
N PHE A 72 -6.53 12.54 6.10
CA PHE A 72 -6.77 11.11 6.23
C PHE A 72 -8.18 10.88 6.77
N PRO A 73 -9.10 10.34 5.94
CA PRO A 73 -10.50 10.18 6.37
C PRO A 73 -10.77 8.93 7.19
N GLY A 74 -9.75 8.08 7.42
CA GLY A 74 -9.94 6.76 8.00
C GLY A 74 -10.37 5.78 6.91
N LEU A 75 -9.98 4.52 7.07
CA LEU A 75 -10.26 3.51 6.06
C LEU A 75 -11.35 2.56 6.53
N LYS A 76 -12.07 2.00 5.57
CA LYS A 76 -13.06 0.99 5.80
C LYS A 76 -12.89 -0.13 4.77
N GLU A 77 -13.58 -1.24 4.99
CA GLU A 77 -13.51 -2.39 4.10
C GLU A 77 -13.70 -1.97 2.64
N GLY A 78 -12.79 -2.43 1.78
CA GLY A 78 -12.87 -2.17 0.36
C GLY A 78 -12.08 -0.95 -0.12
N ASP A 79 -11.64 -0.08 0.79
CA ASP A 79 -10.80 1.06 0.40
C ASP A 79 -9.44 0.57 -0.06
N SER A 80 -8.81 1.32 -0.97
CA SER A 80 -7.44 1.06 -1.39
C SER A 80 -6.52 2.09 -0.77
N TRP A 81 -5.38 1.62 -0.28
CA TRP A 81 -4.45 2.51 0.42
C TRP A 81 -3.03 2.01 0.27
N CYS A 82 -2.08 2.95 0.24
CA CYS A 82 -0.66 2.61 0.19
C CYS A 82 -0.18 2.29 1.60
N ILE A 83 0.02 1.01 1.87
CA ILE A 83 0.38 0.49 3.20
C ILE A 83 1.89 0.41 3.31
N CYS A 84 2.42 0.63 4.53
CA CYS A 84 3.83 0.41 4.84
C CYS A 84 4.20 -1.04 4.48
N ALA A 85 5.29 -1.20 3.75
CA ALA A 85 5.71 -2.54 3.33
C ALA A 85 6.02 -3.43 4.53
N GLY A 86 6.64 -2.88 5.58
CA GLY A 86 6.91 -3.65 6.81
C GLY A 86 5.64 -4.11 7.50
N THR A 87 4.65 -3.22 7.58
CA THR A 87 3.35 -3.57 8.18
C THR A 87 2.69 -4.69 7.38
N TYR A 88 2.74 -4.60 6.05
CA TYR A 88 2.13 -5.63 5.23
C TYR A 88 2.83 -6.97 5.41
N SER A 89 4.18 -6.95 5.51
CA SER A 89 4.95 -8.16 5.76
C SER A 89 4.53 -8.82 7.08
N GLU A 90 4.32 -8.00 8.13
CA GLU A 90 3.86 -8.52 9.41
C GLU A 90 2.45 -9.10 9.30
N ALA A 91 1.60 -8.49 8.50
CA ALA A 91 0.24 -8.99 8.29
C ALA A 91 0.25 -10.37 7.63
N ILE A 92 1.16 -10.57 6.68
CA ILE A 92 1.32 -11.90 6.07
C ILE A 92 1.65 -12.93 7.13
N ASN A 93 2.60 -12.61 8.01
CA ASN A 93 3.01 -13.54 9.06
C ASN A 93 1.90 -13.77 10.09
N ALA A 94 1.06 -12.77 10.32
CA ALA A 94 -0.04 -12.86 11.28
C ALA A 94 -1.30 -13.49 10.69
N GLY A 95 -1.33 -13.77 9.39
CA GLY A 95 -2.51 -14.34 8.75
C GLY A 95 -3.63 -13.35 8.52
N THR A 96 -3.34 -12.05 8.53
CA THR A 96 -4.34 -10.99 8.37
C THR A 96 -4.16 -10.17 7.10
N ALA A 97 -3.26 -10.57 6.21
CA ALA A 97 -2.97 -9.81 5.00
C ALA A 97 -4.21 -9.73 4.11
N CYS A 98 -4.45 -8.53 3.58
CA CYS A 98 -5.53 -8.31 2.64
C CYS A 98 -5.00 -8.44 1.21
N LYS A 99 -5.89 -8.34 0.23
CA LYS A 99 -5.51 -8.44 -1.19
C LYS A 99 -4.77 -7.18 -1.63
N ILE A 100 -3.95 -7.32 -2.65
CA ILE A 100 -3.16 -6.20 -3.17
C ILE A 100 -3.24 -6.14 -4.68
N PHE A 101 -2.81 -4.99 -5.23
CA PHE A 101 -2.73 -4.78 -6.67
C PHE A 101 -1.26 -4.65 -7.04
N LEU A 102 -0.73 -5.64 -7.77
CA LEU A 102 0.69 -5.63 -8.14
C LEU A 102 1.03 -4.47 -9.06
N LYS A 103 0.12 -4.12 -9.97
CA LYS A 103 0.34 -3.01 -10.91
C LYS A 103 0.40 -1.66 -10.22
N LYS A 104 -0.09 -1.60 -8.99
CA LYS A 104 -0.18 -0.37 -8.19
C LYS A 104 0.74 -0.39 -6.98
N THR A 105 1.55 -1.44 -6.84
CA THR A 105 2.49 -1.61 -5.73
C THR A 105 3.89 -1.28 -6.24
N ASN A 106 4.58 -0.39 -5.52
CA ASN A 106 5.88 0.12 -5.93
C ASN A 106 6.95 -0.96 -5.92
N TYR A 107 7.82 -0.94 -6.90
CA TYR A 107 8.94 -1.88 -7.04
C TYR A 107 9.81 -1.93 -5.78
N LYS A 108 9.89 -0.81 -5.06
CA LYS A 108 10.67 -0.69 -3.83
C LYS A 108 10.23 -1.72 -2.78
N THR A 109 8.98 -2.16 -2.83
CA THR A 109 8.45 -3.18 -1.92
C THR A 109 9.29 -4.45 -1.94
N LEU A 110 9.89 -4.76 -3.10
CA LEU A 110 10.68 -5.99 -3.26
C LEU A 110 11.94 -6.02 -2.39
N GLU A 111 12.36 -4.88 -1.86
CA GLU A 111 13.48 -4.84 -0.92
C GLU A 111 13.08 -5.39 0.46
N ILE A 112 11.78 -5.47 0.72
CA ILE A 112 11.25 -5.87 2.02
C ILE A 112 10.49 -7.18 1.91
N ILE A 113 9.70 -7.38 0.83
CA ILE A 113 8.84 -8.56 0.66
C ILE A 113 9.15 -9.21 -0.68
N PRO A 114 9.54 -10.50 -0.70
CA PRO A 114 9.79 -11.20 -1.96
C PRO A 114 8.55 -11.25 -2.84
N PHE A 115 8.74 -11.19 -4.15
CA PHE A 115 7.64 -11.20 -5.10
C PHE A 115 6.71 -12.40 -4.91
N GLU A 116 7.27 -13.58 -4.60
CA GLU A 116 6.47 -14.79 -4.43
C GLU A 116 5.45 -14.68 -3.30
N LYS A 117 5.77 -13.92 -2.26
CA LYS A 117 4.82 -13.69 -1.17
C LYS A 117 3.73 -12.72 -1.59
N LEU A 118 4.10 -11.65 -2.32
CA LEU A 118 3.13 -10.68 -2.81
C LEU A 118 2.15 -11.31 -3.78
N LYS A 119 2.65 -12.17 -4.64
CA LYS A 119 1.86 -12.81 -5.69
C LYS A 119 0.66 -13.56 -5.13
N LYS A 120 0.79 -14.15 -3.95
CA LYS A 120 -0.29 -14.91 -3.32
C LYS A 120 -1.52 -14.06 -3.01
N TYR A 121 -1.34 -12.76 -2.84
CA TYR A 121 -2.43 -11.86 -2.46
C TYR A 121 -2.88 -10.96 -3.59
N ALA A 122 -2.34 -11.14 -4.78
CA ALA A 122 -2.62 -10.27 -5.92
C ALA A 122 -4.00 -10.54 -6.50
N VAL A 123 -4.72 -9.44 -6.81
CA VAL A 123 -6.03 -9.55 -7.49
C VAL A 123 -5.93 -9.19 -8.96
N ASP A 124 -4.79 -8.62 -9.41
CA ASP A 124 -4.62 -8.14 -10.76
C ASP A 124 -3.56 -8.91 -11.55
N LEU A 125 -3.23 -10.10 -11.09
CA LEU A 125 -2.32 -10.98 -11.81
C LEU A 125 -3.16 -12.11 -12.40
N SER A 126 -3.15 -12.21 -13.72
CA SER A 126 -3.90 -13.26 -14.40
C SER A 126 -3.00 -14.43 -14.83
#